data_4843f177ae4f3b1684fd5c991076248e
#
_entry.id   4843f177ae4f3b1684fd5c991076248e
#
_cell.length_a   1.000
_cell.length_b   1.000
_cell.length_c   1.000
_cell.angle_alpha   90.00
_cell.angle_beta   90.00
_cell.angle_gamma   90.00
#
_symmetry.space_group_name_H-M   'P 1'
#
loop_
_entity.id
_entity.type
_entity.pdbx_description
1 polymer ?
#
loop_
_entity_poly.entity_id
_entity_poly.type
_entity_poly.pdbx_seq_one_letter_code
_entity_poly.pdbx_strand_id
1 'polypeptide(L)'
;MKFRPCIDIHNGKVKQIVGGSLKDAGDQAEENFVSEQDAAFFARLYQNKKLSGGHIILLNPPSSEFYEQTKRQALSALRAYPGGLQIGGGITPENAGEYLEAGASHVIVTSYVFKDGKLHYDRLQEMVRAVSKNRLVLDLSCRKREGSYYIVTDRWQKYTDVLLNEETLHKLAGFCDEFLVHAVDVEGKANGIEAEVAALLGNSCEIPSTYAGGVHSYEDLEKLKLLGKDRVDVTIGSALDLFGGRMNFEKVCLLSQQKPDDHIEIEINLDEIDATRA
;
A
#
# COMPACT_ATOMS: atom_id res chain seq x y z
N MET A 1 -11.28 10.20 2.40
CA MET A 1 -10.52 8.92 2.43
C MET A 1 -10.85 8.13 1.17
N LYS A 2 -9.85 7.70 0.39
CA LYS A 2 -10.01 6.86 -0.80
C LYS A 2 -9.44 5.47 -0.53
N PHE A 3 -10.04 4.46 -1.15
CA PHE A 3 -9.45 3.13 -1.18
C PHE A 3 -8.39 3.06 -2.29
N ARG A 4 -7.18 2.69 -1.94
CA ARG A 4 -6.01 2.51 -2.81
C ARG A 4 -5.68 1.02 -2.88
N PRO A 5 -5.99 0.29 -3.96
CA PRO A 5 -5.78 -1.15 -4.02
C PRO A 5 -4.31 -1.52 -4.12
N CYS A 6 -3.96 -2.76 -3.73
CA CYS A 6 -2.60 -3.28 -3.81
C CYS A 6 -2.49 -4.50 -4.73
N ILE A 7 -1.29 -4.70 -5.27
CA ILE A 7 -0.87 -5.90 -6.02
C ILE A 7 0.52 -6.27 -5.52
N ASP A 8 0.60 -7.20 -4.59
CA ASP A 8 1.86 -7.70 -4.08
C ASP A 8 2.31 -8.90 -4.90
N ILE A 9 3.54 -8.87 -5.42
CA ILE A 9 4.05 -9.90 -6.31
C ILE A 9 5.26 -10.58 -5.66
N HIS A 10 5.13 -11.88 -5.42
CA HIS A 10 6.18 -12.72 -4.87
C HIS A 10 6.29 -14.03 -5.65
N ASN A 11 7.52 -14.40 -6.04
CA ASN A 11 7.84 -15.58 -6.84
C ASN A 11 6.99 -15.69 -8.12
N GLY A 12 6.83 -14.54 -8.81
CA GLY A 12 6.10 -14.43 -10.06
C GLY A 12 4.57 -14.54 -9.96
N LYS A 13 4.00 -14.52 -8.75
CA LYS A 13 2.55 -14.60 -8.50
C LYS A 13 2.06 -13.44 -7.65
N VAL A 14 0.79 -13.04 -7.86
CA VAL A 14 0.11 -12.10 -6.95
C VAL A 14 -0.24 -12.84 -5.66
N LYS A 15 0.14 -12.25 -4.52
CA LYS A 15 -0.02 -12.85 -3.20
C LYS A 15 -0.45 -11.82 -2.17
N GLN A 16 -0.97 -12.31 -1.05
CA GLN A 16 -1.08 -11.56 0.20
C GLN A 16 -0.26 -12.30 1.27
N ILE A 17 0.62 -11.57 1.94
CA ILE A 17 1.53 -12.14 2.94
C ILE A 17 1.30 -11.55 4.33
N VAL A 18 1.72 -12.28 5.36
CA VAL A 18 1.74 -11.77 6.73
C VAL A 18 2.92 -10.82 6.91
N GLY A 19 2.67 -9.63 7.45
CA GLY A 19 3.70 -8.63 7.69
C GLY A 19 4.84 -9.15 8.55
N GLY A 20 6.08 -8.91 8.08
CA GLY A 20 7.30 -9.36 8.75
C GLY A 20 7.64 -10.86 8.62
N SER A 21 6.83 -11.65 7.87
CA SER A 21 7.12 -13.07 7.63
C SER A 21 8.09 -13.32 6.48
N LEU A 22 8.30 -12.34 5.61
CA LEU A 22 9.15 -12.45 4.43
C LEU A 22 10.62 -12.63 4.83
N LYS A 23 11.23 -13.71 4.33
CA LYS A 23 12.64 -14.06 4.60
C LYS A 23 13.43 -14.12 3.30
N ASP A 24 14.63 -13.54 3.28
CA ASP A 24 15.53 -13.55 2.12
C ASP A 24 16.03 -14.95 1.79
N ALA A 25 16.31 -15.73 2.83
CA ALA A 25 16.77 -17.11 2.64
C ALA A 25 15.64 -17.99 2.12
N GLY A 26 15.78 -18.42 0.86
CA GLY A 26 14.84 -19.29 0.19
C GLY A 26 13.56 -18.62 -0.30
N ASP A 27 13.53 -17.27 -0.37
CA ASP A 27 12.36 -16.50 -0.85
C ASP A 27 11.03 -16.97 -0.21
N GLN A 28 11.03 -17.16 1.11
CA GLN A 28 9.90 -17.68 1.87
C GLN A 28 9.08 -16.55 2.50
N ALA A 29 7.76 -16.72 2.51
CA ALA A 29 6.82 -15.86 3.22
C ALA A 29 5.67 -16.71 3.78
N GLU A 30 5.06 -16.27 4.87
CA GLU A 30 3.76 -16.80 5.30
C GLU A 30 2.67 -16.16 4.45
N GLU A 31 1.99 -17.00 3.66
CA GLU A 31 1.06 -16.57 2.64
C GLU A 31 -0.39 -16.70 3.12
N ASN A 32 -1.12 -15.57 3.13
CA ASN A 32 -2.56 -15.57 3.39
C ASN A 32 -3.36 -15.96 2.13
N PHE A 33 -2.81 -15.63 0.95
CA PHE A 33 -3.48 -15.86 -0.32
C PHE A 33 -2.46 -15.95 -1.46
N VAL A 34 -2.70 -16.84 -2.42
CA VAL A 34 -1.96 -16.96 -3.68
C VAL A 34 -2.97 -16.97 -4.83
N SER A 35 -2.86 -15.99 -5.73
CA SER A 35 -3.76 -15.87 -6.87
C SER A 35 -3.40 -16.82 -8.01
N GLU A 36 -4.43 -17.34 -8.68
CA GLU A 36 -4.30 -17.98 -9.99
C GLU A 36 -4.32 -16.96 -11.14
N GLN A 37 -4.82 -15.74 -10.89
CA GLN A 37 -4.85 -14.64 -11.85
C GLN A 37 -3.52 -13.89 -11.86
N ASP A 38 -3.17 -13.35 -13.03
CA ASP A 38 -1.98 -12.52 -13.20
C ASP A 38 -2.16 -11.09 -12.67
N ALA A 39 -1.07 -10.34 -12.55
CA ALA A 39 -1.11 -8.97 -12.06
C ALA A 39 -1.89 -8.02 -12.99
N ALA A 40 -1.90 -8.29 -14.30
CA ALA A 40 -2.65 -7.50 -15.27
C ALA A 40 -4.17 -7.68 -15.12
N PHE A 41 -4.64 -8.84 -14.65
CA PHE A 41 -6.05 -9.04 -14.31
C PHE A 41 -6.48 -8.06 -13.22
N PHE A 42 -5.72 -7.96 -12.11
CA PHE A 42 -6.03 -7.03 -11.01
C PHE A 42 -5.95 -5.57 -11.47
N ALA A 43 -4.95 -5.22 -12.27
CA ALA A 43 -4.82 -3.88 -12.82
C ALA A 43 -6.05 -3.47 -13.67
N ARG A 44 -6.53 -4.36 -14.56
CA ARG A 44 -7.77 -4.13 -15.33
C ARG A 44 -9.01 -4.05 -14.45
N LEU A 45 -9.11 -4.89 -13.40
CA LEU A 45 -10.20 -4.83 -12.43
C LEU A 45 -10.24 -3.45 -11.76
N TYR A 46 -9.08 -2.94 -11.30
CA TYR A 46 -8.98 -1.63 -10.66
C TYR A 46 -9.28 -0.49 -11.63
N GLN A 47 -8.83 -0.59 -12.88
CA GLN A 47 -9.17 0.36 -13.93
C GLN A 47 -10.68 0.42 -14.18
N ASN A 48 -11.34 -0.72 -14.31
CA ASN A 48 -12.80 -0.82 -14.53
C ASN A 48 -13.59 -0.22 -13.36
N LYS A 49 -13.07 -0.33 -12.13
CA LYS A 49 -13.64 0.29 -10.94
C LYS A 49 -13.20 1.76 -10.74
N LYS A 50 -12.39 2.31 -11.64
CA LYS A 50 -11.84 3.69 -11.56
C LYS A 50 -11.04 3.94 -10.27
N LEU A 51 -10.39 2.91 -9.74
CA LEU A 51 -9.52 2.99 -8.57
C LEU A 51 -8.10 3.35 -9.01
N SER A 52 -7.64 4.54 -8.70
CA SER A 52 -6.29 5.01 -9.02
C SER A 52 -5.45 5.24 -7.78
N GLY A 53 -4.13 5.32 -7.96
CA GLY A 53 -3.17 5.56 -6.88
C GLY A 53 -2.92 4.33 -6.00
N GLY A 54 -3.43 3.16 -6.37
CA GLY A 54 -3.03 1.90 -5.76
C GLY A 54 -1.58 1.57 -6.06
N HIS A 55 -1.02 0.55 -5.41
CA HIS A 55 0.39 0.22 -5.58
C HIS A 55 0.64 -1.23 -6.00
N ILE A 56 1.75 -1.42 -6.69
CA ILE A 56 2.36 -2.72 -6.98
C ILE A 56 3.65 -2.81 -6.18
N ILE A 57 3.87 -3.91 -5.44
CA ILE A 57 5.13 -4.13 -4.72
C ILE A 57 5.80 -5.41 -5.21
N LEU A 58 7.05 -5.29 -5.68
CA LEU A 58 7.92 -6.42 -5.96
C LEU A 58 8.56 -6.89 -4.66
N LEU A 59 8.21 -8.08 -4.22
CA LEU A 59 8.70 -8.62 -2.95
C LEU A 59 9.99 -9.44 -3.08
N ASN A 60 10.38 -9.81 -4.30
CA ASN A 60 11.66 -10.46 -4.54
C ASN A 60 12.79 -9.43 -4.72
N PRO A 61 13.94 -9.63 -4.08
CA PRO A 61 15.12 -8.78 -4.33
C PRO A 61 15.70 -9.08 -5.73
N PRO A 62 16.48 -8.17 -6.32
CA PRO A 62 17.14 -8.38 -7.61
C PRO A 62 18.04 -9.62 -7.69
N SER A 63 18.52 -10.12 -6.55
CA SER A 63 19.33 -11.34 -6.44
C SER A 63 18.52 -12.64 -6.45
N SER A 64 17.18 -12.57 -6.37
CA SER A 64 16.31 -13.75 -6.39
C SER A 64 16.21 -14.34 -7.80
N GLU A 65 16.17 -15.66 -7.89
CA GLU A 65 15.87 -16.37 -9.14
C GLU A 65 14.48 -16.05 -9.71
N PHE A 66 13.54 -15.62 -8.86
CA PHE A 66 12.18 -15.25 -9.24
C PHE A 66 12.03 -13.78 -9.64
N TYR A 67 13.10 -12.96 -9.50
CA TYR A 67 13.01 -11.52 -9.74
C TYR A 67 12.47 -11.16 -11.13
N GLU A 68 12.99 -11.79 -12.16
CA GLU A 68 12.58 -11.53 -13.56
C GLU A 68 11.11 -11.90 -13.80
N GLN A 69 10.61 -12.95 -13.16
CA GLN A 69 9.20 -13.34 -13.27
C GLN A 69 8.32 -12.33 -12.56
N THR A 70 8.71 -11.91 -11.36
CA THR A 70 8.02 -10.89 -10.55
C THR A 70 7.99 -9.55 -11.29
N LYS A 71 9.11 -9.13 -11.87
CA LYS A 71 9.21 -7.91 -12.68
C LYS A 71 8.30 -7.95 -13.92
N ARG A 72 8.27 -9.07 -14.65
CA ARG A 72 7.36 -9.23 -15.81
C ARG A 72 5.89 -9.05 -15.41
N GLN A 73 5.46 -9.61 -14.30
CA GLN A 73 4.11 -9.43 -13.78
C GLN A 73 3.81 -7.94 -13.48
N ALA A 74 4.73 -7.25 -12.81
CA ALA A 74 4.58 -5.83 -12.49
C ALA A 74 4.48 -4.97 -13.77
N LEU A 75 5.37 -5.17 -14.73
CA LEU A 75 5.34 -4.44 -16.01
C LEU A 75 4.05 -4.71 -16.81
N SER A 76 3.53 -5.94 -16.74
CA SER A 76 2.27 -6.29 -17.41
C SER A 76 1.08 -5.56 -16.76
N ALA A 77 1.06 -5.44 -15.43
CA ALA A 77 0.03 -4.69 -14.70
C ALA A 77 0.08 -3.19 -15.00
N LEU A 78 1.28 -2.58 -15.02
CA LEU A 78 1.46 -1.17 -15.34
C LEU A 78 0.96 -0.84 -16.75
N ARG A 79 1.27 -1.68 -17.74
CA ARG A 79 0.79 -1.53 -19.13
C ARG A 79 -0.72 -1.75 -19.26
N ALA A 80 -1.31 -2.58 -18.40
CA ALA A 80 -2.75 -2.83 -18.39
C ALA A 80 -3.55 -1.64 -17.80
N TYR A 81 -2.93 -0.83 -16.93
CA TYR A 81 -3.57 0.36 -16.33
C TYR A 81 -2.57 1.55 -16.28
N PRO A 82 -2.20 2.15 -17.44
CA PRO A 82 -1.25 3.27 -17.48
C PRO A 82 -1.72 4.45 -16.65
N GLY A 83 -0.83 4.98 -15.81
CA GLY A 83 -1.09 6.11 -14.92
C GLY A 83 -1.96 5.80 -13.69
N GLY A 84 -2.49 4.58 -13.56
CA GLY A 84 -3.39 4.22 -12.48
C GLY A 84 -2.71 3.71 -11.21
N LEU A 85 -1.51 3.13 -11.33
CA LEU A 85 -0.83 2.43 -10.25
C LEU A 85 0.57 2.97 -10.01
N GLN A 86 0.97 2.93 -8.75
CA GLN A 86 2.33 3.19 -8.27
C GLN A 86 3.13 1.88 -8.25
N ILE A 87 4.47 1.93 -8.21
CA ILE A 87 5.34 0.75 -8.20
C ILE A 87 6.44 0.88 -7.17
N GLY A 88 6.65 -0.15 -6.36
CA GLY A 88 7.71 -0.26 -5.37
C GLY A 88 8.40 -1.63 -5.37
N GLY A 89 9.43 -1.74 -4.53
CA GLY A 89 10.23 -2.95 -4.40
C GLY A 89 11.55 -2.86 -5.15
N GLY A 90 12.60 -2.38 -4.46
CA GLY A 90 13.95 -2.27 -5.03
C GLY A 90 14.13 -1.15 -6.05
N ILE A 91 13.34 -0.08 -5.96
CA ILE A 91 13.44 1.07 -6.85
C ILE A 91 14.68 1.90 -6.54
N THR A 92 15.40 2.27 -7.59
CA THR A 92 16.60 3.13 -7.57
C THR A 92 16.55 4.13 -8.74
N PRO A 93 17.41 5.17 -8.77
CA PRO A 93 17.49 6.10 -9.90
C PRO A 93 17.69 5.42 -11.25
N GLU A 94 18.44 4.30 -11.27
CA GLU A 94 18.81 3.59 -12.50
C GLU A 94 17.64 2.82 -13.12
N ASN A 95 16.71 2.29 -12.29
CA ASN A 95 15.60 1.45 -12.79
C ASN A 95 14.24 2.15 -12.80
N ALA A 96 14.11 3.29 -12.13
CA ALA A 96 12.84 4.00 -11.99
C ALA A 96 12.23 4.41 -13.34
N GLY A 97 13.07 4.82 -14.31
CA GLY A 97 12.65 5.23 -15.65
C GLY A 97 11.88 4.13 -16.39
N GLU A 98 12.35 2.88 -16.33
CA GLU A 98 11.71 1.74 -16.96
C GLU A 98 10.25 1.53 -16.51
N TYR A 99 10.01 1.67 -15.19
CA TYR A 99 8.66 1.49 -14.64
C TYR A 99 7.75 2.68 -14.99
N LEU A 100 8.28 3.91 -15.00
CA LEU A 100 7.52 5.09 -15.40
C LEU A 100 7.13 5.02 -16.89
N GLU A 101 8.03 4.56 -17.75
CA GLU A 101 7.77 4.32 -19.18
C GLU A 101 6.75 3.18 -19.41
N ALA A 102 6.77 2.16 -18.55
CA ALA A 102 5.79 1.09 -18.57
C ALA A 102 4.38 1.52 -18.13
N GLY A 103 4.22 2.72 -17.58
CA GLY A 103 2.93 3.29 -17.21
C GLY A 103 2.73 3.50 -15.70
N ALA A 104 3.76 3.38 -14.86
CA ALA A 104 3.61 3.72 -13.44
C ALA A 104 3.26 5.20 -13.26
N SER A 105 2.31 5.50 -12.39
CA SER A 105 2.02 6.88 -12.00
C SER A 105 3.15 7.47 -11.17
N HIS A 106 3.67 6.70 -10.22
CA HIS A 106 4.75 7.06 -9.31
C HIS A 106 5.64 5.86 -9.03
N VAL A 107 6.84 6.11 -8.56
CA VAL A 107 7.72 5.11 -7.97
C VAL A 107 7.76 5.26 -6.46
N ILE A 108 7.74 4.13 -5.75
CA ILE A 108 7.76 4.06 -4.28
C ILE A 108 9.15 3.62 -3.84
N VAL A 109 9.76 4.37 -2.93
CA VAL A 109 11.13 4.15 -2.49
C VAL A 109 11.20 4.07 -0.96
N THR A 110 11.96 3.10 -0.47
CA THR A 110 12.29 2.91 0.95
C THR A 110 13.79 2.67 1.12
N SER A 111 14.27 1.45 0.90
CA SER A 111 15.63 1.01 1.24
C SER A 111 16.74 1.73 0.48
N TYR A 112 16.44 2.38 -0.64
CA TYR A 112 17.43 3.21 -1.34
C TYR A 112 17.79 4.46 -0.54
N VAL A 113 16.79 5.13 0.04
CA VAL A 113 16.98 6.38 0.81
C VAL A 113 17.20 6.12 2.30
N PHE A 114 16.65 5.03 2.85
CA PHE A 114 16.88 4.59 4.22
C PHE A 114 17.88 3.44 4.23
N LYS A 115 19.15 3.74 4.30
CA LYS A 115 20.22 2.75 4.27
C LYS A 115 21.05 2.76 5.56
N ASP A 116 21.51 1.59 5.99
CA ASP A 116 22.34 1.42 7.18
C ASP A 116 21.73 2.08 8.44
N GLY A 117 20.40 1.97 8.56
CA GLY A 117 19.64 2.52 9.67
C GLY A 117 19.40 4.04 9.62
N LYS A 118 19.78 4.74 8.56
CA LYS A 118 19.73 6.21 8.46
C LYS A 118 19.04 6.69 7.19
N LEU A 119 18.46 7.88 7.26
CA LEU A 119 18.00 8.61 6.10
C LEU A 119 19.19 9.30 5.42
N HIS A 120 19.39 9.05 4.12
CA HIS A 120 20.42 9.66 3.29
C HIS A 120 19.81 10.71 2.36
N TYR A 121 19.93 11.97 2.71
CA TYR A 121 19.41 13.09 1.93
C TYR A 121 20.02 13.18 0.52
N ASP A 122 21.28 12.81 0.35
CA ASP A 122 21.95 12.79 -0.96
C ASP A 122 21.22 11.84 -1.91
N ARG A 123 20.90 10.62 -1.44
CA ARG A 123 20.14 9.63 -2.20
C ARG A 123 18.70 10.05 -2.46
N LEU A 124 18.07 10.73 -1.49
CA LEU A 124 16.74 11.28 -1.67
C LEU A 124 16.75 12.34 -2.78
N GLN A 125 17.77 13.21 -2.80
CA GLN A 125 17.95 14.18 -3.86
C GLN A 125 18.28 13.55 -5.23
N GLU A 126 19.01 12.42 -5.25
CA GLU A 126 19.25 11.63 -6.47
C GLU A 126 17.94 11.11 -7.04
N MET A 127 17.06 10.54 -6.19
CA MET A 127 15.71 10.11 -6.62
C MET A 127 14.89 11.29 -7.17
N VAL A 128 14.87 12.42 -6.47
CA VAL A 128 14.15 13.63 -6.94
C VAL A 128 14.68 14.10 -8.30
N ARG A 129 15.99 14.06 -8.54
CA ARG A 129 16.57 14.40 -9.85
C ARG A 129 16.17 13.40 -10.94
N ALA A 130 16.10 12.12 -10.60
CA ALA A 130 15.79 11.06 -11.56
C ALA A 130 14.32 11.04 -12.00
N VAL A 131 13.38 11.24 -11.06
CA VAL A 131 11.95 11.05 -11.35
C VAL A 131 11.07 12.27 -11.10
N SER A 132 11.61 13.36 -10.58
CA SER A 132 10.95 14.54 -10.00
C SER A 132 10.16 14.23 -8.72
N LYS A 133 9.96 15.26 -7.88
CA LYS A 133 9.16 15.21 -6.66
C LYS A 133 7.75 14.64 -6.92
N ASN A 134 7.12 15.09 -8.01
CA ASN A 134 5.71 14.77 -8.35
C ASN A 134 5.49 13.34 -8.85
N ARG A 135 6.53 12.52 -8.93
CA ARG A 135 6.49 11.11 -9.32
C ARG A 135 7.12 10.21 -8.26
N LEU A 136 7.44 10.75 -7.09
CA LEU A 136 8.08 10.04 -5.99
C LEU A 136 7.11 9.85 -4.83
N VAL A 137 6.97 8.62 -4.37
CA VAL A 137 6.31 8.24 -3.11
C VAL A 137 7.38 7.72 -2.17
N LEU A 138 7.37 8.16 -0.93
CA LEU A 138 8.20 7.57 0.13
C LEU A 138 7.37 6.59 0.95
N ASP A 139 7.83 5.34 0.99
CA ASP A 139 7.27 4.35 1.91
C ASP A 139 7.96 4.51 3.28
N LEU A 140 7.15 4.91 4.24
CA LEU A 140 7.52 5.13 5.64
C LEU A 140 6.95 4.01 6.52
N SER A 141 7.02 2.76 6.04
CA SER A 141 6.64 1.57 6.80
C SER A 141 7.26 1.61 8.20
N CYS A 142 6.46 1.35 9.23
CA CYS A 142 6.91 1.56 10.61
C CYS A 142 6.56 0.39 11.53
N ARG A 143 7.37 0.28 12.60
CA ARG A 143 7.14 -0.65 13.72
C ARG A 143 7.35 0.05 15.05
N LYS A 144 6.58 -0.38 16.06
CA LYS A 144 6.68 0.17 17.42
C LYS A 144 7.86 -0.46 18.16
N ARG A 145 8.69 0.38 18.79
CA ARG A 145 9.79 -0.01 19.69
C ARG A 145 9.89 1.01 20.81
N GLU A 146 9.87 0.56 22.06
CA GLU A 146 10.00 1.41 23.24
C GLU A 146 9.02 2.62 23.27
N GLY A 147 7.78 2.36 22.83
CA GLY A 147 6.72 3.37 22.84
C GLY A 147 6.73 4.33 21.64
N SER A 148 7.68 4.23 20.72
CA SER A 148 7.80 5.09 19.53
C SER A 148 7.76 4.27 18.24
N TYR A 149 7.30 4.89 17.14
CA TYR A 149 7.31 4.27 15.82
C TYR A 149 8.59 4.64 15.08
N TYR A 150 9.31 3.64 14.61
CA TYR A 150 10.52 3.78 13.81
C TYR A 150 10.27 3.32 12.40
N ILE A 151 10.81 4.03 11.41
CA ILE A 151 10.79 3.59 10.02
C ILE A 151 11.61 2.30 9.92
N VAL A 152 11.10 1.33 9.16
CA VAL A 152 11.76 0.05 8.91
C VAL A 152 12.01 -0.16 7.43
N THR A 153 13.06 -0.91 7.11
CA THR A 153 13.53 -1.17 5.75
C THR A 153 13.78 -2.65 5.51
N ASP A 154 14.29 -2.98 4.33
CA ASP A 154 14.65 -4.35 3.96
C ASP A 154 13.50 -5.33 4.21
N ARG A 155 12.36 -5.03 3.60
CA ARG A 155 11.13 -5.84 3.76
C ARG A 155 10.72 -5.94 5.24
N TRP A 156 10.78 -4.80 5.94
CA TRP A 156 10.36 -4.60 7.33
C TRP A 156 11.23 -5.32 8.38
N GLN A 157 12.39 -5.85 7.98
CA GLN A 157 13.26 -6.64 8.87
C GLN A 157 14.23 -5.78 9.68
N LYS A 158 14.55 -4.57 9.20
CA LYS A 158 15.55 -3.71 9.83
C LYS A 158 14.96 -2.39 10.30
N TYR A 159 15.18 -2.08 11.56
CA TYR A 159 14.89 -0.76 12.11
C TYR A 159 15.90 0.27 11.61
N THR A 160 15.40 1.48 11.37
CA THR A 160 16.26 2.67 11.25
C THR A 160 16.30 3.45 12.56
N ASP A 161 17.15 4.48 12.63
CA ASP A 161 17.18 5.45 13.73
C ASP A 161 16.18 6.59 13.51
N VAL A 162 15.35 6.51 12.47
CA VAL A 162 14.41 7.57 12.06
C VAL A 162 13.03 7.29 12.65
N LEU A 163 12.57 8.22 13.47
CA LEU A 163 11.21 8.19 14.04
C LEU A 163 10.17 8.58 12.98
N LEU A 164 9.06 7.88 12.96
CA LEU A 164 7.86 8.33 12.28
C LEU A 164 7.12 9.31 13.21
N ASN A 165 7.33 10.59 13.01
CA ASN A 165 6.74 11.67 13.78
C ASN A 165 6.45 12.90 12.90
N GLU A 166 5.83 13.92 13.46
CA GLU A 166 5.47 15.16 12.77
C GLU A 166 6.67 15.84 12.10
N GLU A 167 7.80 15.96 12.80
CA GLU A 167 9.01 16.57 12.29
C GLU A 167 9.55 15.84 11.05
N THR A 168 9.58 14.51 11.09
CA THR A 168 10.02 13.68 9.96
C THR A 168 9.08 13.81 8.77
N LEU A 169 7.75 13.76 9.01
CA LEU A 169 6.76 13.94 7.95
C LEU A 169 6.88 15.31 7.29
N HIS A 170 6.99 16.38 8.08
CA HIS A 170 7.18 17.74 7.57
C HIS A 170 8.44 17.87 6.70
N LYS A 171 9.57 17.37 7.19
CA LYS A 171 10.85 17.42 6.45
C LYS A 171 10.79 16.65 5.12
N LEU A 172 10.19 15.46 5.13
CA LEU A 172 10.14 14.59 3.95
C LEU A 172 9.10 15.04 2.91
N ALA A 173 8.03 15.74 3.32
CA ALA A 173 7.01 16.27 2.41
C ALA A 173 7.57 17.23 1.34
N GLY A 174 8.74 17.83 1.58
CA GLY A 174 9.44 18.65 0.59
C GLY A 174 10.00 17.87 -0.61
N PHE A 175 10.18 16.56 -0.50
CA PHE A 175 10.90 15.73 -1.47
C PHE A 175 10.02 14.76 -2.27
N CYS A 176 8.80 14.49 -1.86
CA CYS A 176 7.91 13.53 -2.51
C CYS A 176 6.50 14.09 -2.68
N ASP A 177 5.69 13.40 -3.48
CA ASP A 177 4.30 13.76 -3.75
C ASP A 177 3.34 13.13 -2.73
N GLU A 178 3.68 11.93 -2.23
CA GLU A 178 2.82 11.14 -1.36
C GLU A 178 3.65 10.30 -0.38
N PHE A 179 3.05 9.97 0.78
CA PHE A 179 3.54 8.95 1.69
C PHE A 179 2.71 7.67 1.61
N LEU A 180 3.37 6.52 1.59
CA LEU A 180 2.79 5.21 1.86
C LEU A 180 3.28 4.75 3.23
N VAL A 181 2.37 4.43 4.15
CA VAL A 181 2.74 4.09 5.54
C VAL A 181 2.12 2.76 5.93
N HIS A 182 2.93 1.69 5.96
CA HIS A 182 2.52 0.40 6.49
C HIS A 182 2.75 0.34 8.00
N ALA A 183 1.69 0.07 8.75
CA ALA A 183 1.76 -0.31 10.16
C ALA A 183 2.08 -1.81 10.25
N VAL A 184 3.37 -2.17 10.18
CA VAL A 184 3.85 -3.54 9.96
C VAL A 184 3.44 -4.51 11.07
N ASP A 185 3.35 -4.02 12.31
CA ASP A 185 3.04 -4.87 13.47
C ASP A 185 1.62 -5.45 13.43
N VAL A 186 0.72 -4.84 12.66
CA VAL A 186 -0.67 -5.31 12.46
C VAL A 186 -0.93 -5.82 11.03
N GLU A 187 0.05 -5.70 10.11
CA GLU A 187 -0.10 -6.11 8.70
C GLU A 187 -0.39 -7.60 8.57
N GLY A 188 -1.46 -7.95 7.84
CA GLY A 188 -1.87 -9.34 7.59
C GLY A 188 -2.40 -10.10 8.80
N LYS A 189 -2.52 -9.47 9.98
CA LYS A 189 -2.93 -10.13 11.23
C LYS A 189 -4.41 -9.97 11.57
N ALA A 190 -5.14 -9.12 10.85
CA ALA A 190 -6.57 -8.84 11.08
C ALA A 190 -6.89 -8.43 12.56
N ASN A 191 -6.03 -7.60 13.16
CA ASN A 191 -6.12 -7.18 14.56
C ASN A 191 -6.59 -5.73 14.74
N GLY A 192 -7.07 -5.08 13.68
CA GLY A 192 -7.40 -3.67 13.67
C GLY A 192 -6.21 -2.76 13.32
N ILE A 193 -6.51 -1.47 13.17
CA ILE A 193 -5.52 -0.47 12.76
C ILE A 193 -4.64 0.00 13.93
N GLU A 194 -3.43 0.47 13.62
CA GLU A 194 -2.59 1.25 14.54
C GLU A 194 -3.13 2.68 14.67
N ALA A 195 -3.96 2.91 15.70
CA ALA A 195 -4.68 4.16 15.89
C ALA A 195 -3.76 5.38 16.03
N GLU A 196 -2.61 5.23 16.70
CA GLU A 196 -1.62 6.30 16.88
C GLU A 196 -1.01 6.73 15.54
N VAL A 197 -0.71 5.77 14.64
CA VAL A 197 -0.19 6.06 13.30
C VAL A 197 -1.25 6.75 12.45
N ALA A 198 -2.50 6.26 12.46
CA ALA A 198 -3.61 6.88 11.74
C ALA A 198 -3.84 8.34 12.20
N ALA A 199 -3.82 8.59 13.51
CA ALA A 199 -3.98 9.93 14.08
C ALA A 199 -2.78 10.84 13.73
N LEU A 200 -1.55 10.33 13.78
CA LEU A 200 -0.37 11.08 13.38
C LEU A 200 -0.49 11.56 11.92
N LEU A 201 -0.82 10.65 11.00
CA LEU A 201 -1.01 11.01 9.59
C LEU A 201 -2.12 12.03 9.40
N GLY A 202 -3.27 11.86 10.06
CA GLY A 202 -4.40 12.79 9.99
C GLY A 202 -4.10 14.18 10.56
N ASN A 203 -3.20 14.28 11.53
CA ASN A 203 -2.84 15.54 12.17
C ASN A 203 -1.71 16.28 11.45
N SER A 204 -0.70 15.55 10.98
CA SER A 204 0.61 16.12 10.64
C SER A 204 1.01 15.97 9.17
N CYS A 205 0.29 15.18 8.33
CA CYS A 205 0.60 15.10 6.92
C CYS A 205 0.11 16.31 6.14
N GLU A 206 1.04 16.97 5.45
CA GLU A 206 0.78 18.11 4.56
C GLU A 206 0.52 17.68 3.11
N ILE A 207 0.96 16.48 2.74
CA ILE A 207 0.79 15.87 1.42
C ILE A 207 -0.10 14.62 1.52
N PRO A 208 -0.64 14.11 0.40
CA PRO A 208 -1.40 12.87 0.39
C PRO A 208 -0.66 11.75 1.12
N SER A 209 -1.39 10.95 1.88
CA SER A 209 -0.84 9.80 2.58
C SER A 209 -1.80 8.63 2.52
N THR A 210 -1.26 7.43 2.33
CA THR A 210 -1.99 6.17 2.31
C THR A 210 -1.56 5.32 3.49
N TYR A 211 -2.51 4.95 4.33
CA TYR A 211 -2.31 4.02 5.44
C TYR A 211 -2.53 2.59 4.97
N ALA A 212 -1.67 1.67 5.39
CA ALA A 212 -1.80 0.24 5.17
C ALA A 212 -1.54 -0.53 6.48
N GLY A 213 -2.25 -1.63 6.69
CA GLY A 213 -2.06 -2.54 7.82
C GLY A 213 -3.25 -2.69 8.74
N GLY A 214 -3.60 -3.93 9.04
CA GLY A 214 -4.53 -4.32 10.10
C GLY A 214 -6.02 -4.11 9.83
N VAL A 215 -6.43 -3.36 8.82
CA VAL A 215 -7.85 -3.17 8.49
C VAL A 215 -8.49 -4.52 8.16
N HIS A 216 -9.54 -4.90 8.91
CA HIS A 216 -10.23 -6.17 8.71
C HIS A 216 -11.76 -6.06 8.83
N SER A 217 -12.27 -4.87 9.15
CA SER A 217 -13.70 -4.59 9.32
C SER A 217 -14.07 -3.21 8.81
N TYR A 218 -15.37 -2.96 8.63
CA TYR A 218 -15.86 -1.62 8.28
C TYR A 218 -15.72 -0.64 9.45
N GLU A 219 -15.75 -1.13 10.68
CA GLU A 219 -15.50 -0.35 11.90
C GLU A 219 -14.06 0.20 11.91
N ASP A 220 -13.09 -0.56 11.41
CA ASP A 220 -11.71 -0.07 11.24
C ASP A 220 -11.64 1.05 10.21
N LEU A 221 -12.41 0.97 9.11
CA LEU A 221 -12.49 2.05 8.12
C LEU A 221 -13.07 3.33 8.72
N GLU A 222 -14.16 3.23 9.48
CA GLU A 222 -14.74 4.37 10.18
C GLU A 222 -13.76 4.98 11.19
N LYS A 223 -13.06 4.12 11.93
CA LYS A 223 -12.03 4.56 12.88
C LYS A 223 -10.86 5.25 12.16
N LEU A 224 -10.39 4.69 11.04
CA LEU A 224 -9.34 5.30 10.23
C LEU A 224 -9.79 6.64 9.63
N LYS A 225 -11.02 6.71 9.12
CA LYS A 225 -11.61 7.95 8.61
C LYS A 225 -11.65 9.05 9.67
N LEU A 226 -12.08 8.70 10.88
CA LEU A 226 -12.15 9.64 12.01
C LEU A 226 -10.76 10.13 12.42
N LEU A 227 -9.83 9.21 12.72
CA LEU A 227 -8.48 9.51 13.17
C LEU A 227 -7.64 10.20 12.09
N GLY A 228 -7.77 9.74 10.85
CA GLY A 228 -7.13 10.32 9.66
C GLY A 228 -7.78 11.61 9.16
N LYS A 229 -8.84 12.12 9.85
CA LYS A 229 -9.58 13.35 9.51
C LYS A 229 -10.07 13.36 8.05
N ASP A 230 -10.49 12.21 7.55
CA ASP A 230 -10.91 11.98 6.17
C ASP A 230 -9.88 12.38 5.08
N ARG A 231 -8.60 12.60 5.47
CA ARG A 231 -7.50 13.01 4.58
C ARG A 231 -6.50 11.90 4.29
N VAL A 232 -6.51 10.83 5.08
CA VAL A 232 -5.65 9.67 4.93
C VAL A 232 -6.38 8.63 4.09
N ASP A 233 -5.78 8.22 2.98
CA ASP A 233 -6.29 7.15 2.14
C ASP A 233 -5.95 5.77 2.74
N VAL A 234 -6.56 4.71 2.26
CA VAL A 234 -6.42 3.37 2.85
C VAL A 234 -6.10 2.31 1.80
N THR A 235 -5.16 1.43 2.14
CA THR A 235 -4.95 0.16 1.44
C THR A 235 -5.49 -0.98 2.30
N ILE A 236 -6.19 -1.91 1.66
CA ILE A 236 -6.71 -3.14 2.26
C ILE A 236 -6.27 -4.30 1.38
N GLY A 237 -5.61 -5.28 1.97
CA GLY A 237 -5.13 -6.50 1.29
C GLY A 237 -5.97 -7.72 1.67
N SER A 238 -5.40 -8.61 2.47
CA SER A 238 -5.95 -9.94 2.82
C SER A 238 -7.34 -9.94 3.45
N ALA A 239 -7.83 -8.81 3.95
CA ALA A 239 -9.18 -8.71 4.49
C ALA A 239 -10.29 -8.69 3.42
N LEU A 240 -9.96 -8.37 2.16
CA LEU A 240 -10.94 -8.33 1.07
C LEU A 240 -11.31 -9.75 0.58
N ASP A 241 -12.57 -9.94 0.21
CA ASP A 241 -13.07 -11.17 -0.42
C ASP A 241 -12.34 -11.50 -1.73
N LEU A 242 -11.84 -10.48 -2.43
CA LEU A 242 -10.95 -10.59 -3.58
C LEU A 242 -9.67 -11.42 -3.29
N PHE A 243 -9.23 -11.46 -2.04
CA PHE A 243 -8.08 -12.19 -1.55
C PHE A 243 -8.45 -13.23 -0.47
N GLY A 244 -9.70 -13.71 -0.48
CA GLY A 244 -10.18 -14.74 0.46
C GLY A 244 -10.59 -14.21 1.83
N GLY A 245 -10.58 -12.90 2.05
CA GLY A 245 -11.05 -12.26 3.28
C GLY A 245 -12.58 -12.14 3.37
N ARG A 246 -13.06 -11.36 4.34
CA ARG A 246 -14.50 -11.22 4.64
C ARG A 246 -15.08 -9.87 4.24
N MET A 247 -14.26 -8.87 3.95
CA MET A 247 -14.73 -7.56 3.53
C MET A 247 -15.06 -7.58 2.04
N ASN A 248 -16.27 -7.19 1.69
CA ASN A 248 -16.70 -7.18 0.30
C ASN A 248 -16.01 -6.06 -0.49
N PHE A 249 -15.25 -6.42 -1.52
CA PHE A 249 -14.49 -5.51 -2.37
C PHE A 249 -15.38 -4.45 -3.04
N GLU A 250 -16.55 -4.85 -3.58
CA GLU A 250 -17.48 -3.92 -4.23
C GLU A 250 -17.99 -2.87 -3.26
N LYS A 251 -18.33 -3.27 -2.03
CA LYS A 251 -18.77 -2.35 -0.99
C LYS A 251 -17.67 -1.37 -0.58
N VAL A 252 -16.42 -1.83 -0.47
CA VAL A 252 -15.27 -0.95 -0.19
C VAL A 252 -15.08 0.06 -1.32
N CYS A 253 -15.20 -0.38 -2.59
CA CYS A 253 -15.13 0.52 -3.74
C CYS A 253 -16.21 1.60 -3.69
N LEU A 254 -17.46 1.24 -3.36
CA LEU A 254 -18.56 2.19 -3.23
C LEU A 254 -18.31 3.21 -2.13
N LEU A 255 -17.89 2.78 -0.95
CA LEU A 255 -17.57 3.67 0.17
C LEU A 255 -16.46 4.67 -0.17
N SER A 256 -15.49 4.25 -1.00
CA SER A 256 -14.40 5.12 -1.47
C SER A 256 -14.84 6.16 -2.51
N GLN A 257 -15.91 5.89 -3.26
CA GLN A 257 -16.39 6.77 -4.33
C GLN A 257 -17.43 7.77 -3.85
N GLN A 258 -17.97 7.60 -2.65
CA GLN A 258 -18.98 8.50 -2.09
C GLN A 258 -18.33 9.84 -1.69
N LYS A 259 -18.96 10.93 -2.15
CA LYS A 259 -18.71 12.24 -1.56
C LYS A 259 -19.40 12.34 -0.20
N PRO A 260 -18.91 13.15 0.74
CA PRO A 260 -19.51 13.29 2.07
C PRO A 260 -21.01 13.66 2.08
N ASP A 261 -21.52 14.24 1.00
CA ASP A 261 -22.90 14.70 0.87
C ASP A 261 -23.79 13.78 0.00
N ASP A 262 -23.27 12.67 -0.52
CA ASP A 262 -24.06 11.72 -1.30
C ASP A 262 -24.78 10.75 -0.35
N HIS A 263 -26.08 10.97 -0.14
CA HIS A 263 -26.96 9.98 0.49
C HIS A 263 -27.22 8.84 -0.49
N ILE A 264 -26.97 7.59 -0.08
CA ILE A 264 -27.50 6.42 -0.77
C ILE A 264 -28.85 6.08 -0.13
N GLU A 265 -29.93 6.26 -0.84
CA GLU A 265 -31.19 5.59 -0.53
C GLU A 265 -31.03 4.12 -0.95
N ILE A 266 -30.91 3.24 0.02
CA ILE A 266 -30.97 1.79 -0.22
C ILE A 266 -32.46 1.42 -0.10
N GLU A 267 -33.15 1.21 -1.20
CA GLU A 267 -34.43 0.50 -1.18
C GLU A 267 -34.14 -0.95 -0.79
N ILE A 268 -34.40 -1.29 0.47
CA ILE A 268 -34.44 -2.68 0.92
C ILE A 268 -35.84 -3.21 0.57
N ASN A 269 -35.90 -4.05 -0.44
CA ASN A 269 -37.14 -4.77 -0.77
C ASN A 269 -37.30 -5.85 0.32
N LEU A 270 -38.17 -5.60 1.31
CA LEU A 270 -38.43 -6.48 2.44
C LEU A 270 -39.07 -7.82 2.02
N ASP A 271 -39.56 -7.93 0.80
CA ASP A 271 -40.14 -9.16 0.26
C ASP A 271 -39.11 -10.26 -0.05
N GLU A 272 -37.81 -9.92 -0.10
CA GLU A 272 -36.74 -10.91 -0.29
C GLU A 272 -36.21 -11.51 1.03
N ILE A 273 -36.65 -11.00 2.19
CA ILE A 273 -36.17 -11.46 3.51
C ILE A 273 -37.03 -12.62 4.06
N ASP A 274 -38.17 -12.90 3.48
CA ASP A 274 -39.15 -13.88 4.01
C ASP A 274 -39.02 -15.29 3.39
N ALA A 275 -37.90 -15.65 2.79
CA ALA A 275 -37.65 -17.00 2.21
C ALA A 275 -37.20 -18.06 3.24
N THR A 276 -37.41 -17.86 4.54
CA THR A 276 -37.10 -18.87 5.58
C THR A 276 -38.32 -19.31 6.38
N ARG A 277 -39.50 -19.47 5.70
CA ARG A 277 -40.66 -20.21 6.24
C ARG A 277 -41.22 -21.09 5.17
N ALA A 278 -40.65 -22.27 5.01
CA ALA A 278 -41.32 -23.49 4.55
C ALA A 278 -40.53 -24.70 5.00
#